data_2ee73f6ff9a1d2a6cafee85abc3c00e6
#
_entry.id   2ee73f6ff9a1d2a6cafee85abc3c00e6
#
_cell.length_a   1.000
_cell.length_b   1.000
_cell.length_c   1.000
_cell.angle_alpha   90.00
_cell.angle_beta   90.00
_cell.angle_gamma   90.00
#
_symmetry.space_group_name_H-M   'P 1'
#
loop_
_entity.id
_entity.type
_entity.pdbx_description
1 polymer ?
#
loop_
_entity_poly.entity_id
_entity_poly.type
_entity_poly.pdbx_seq_one_letter_code
_entity_poly.pdbx_strand_id
1 'polypeptide(L)' 'MMGLFDYFKPVSKWSADKVRGFLKEKGVGECNLIDVRQPGEYRSGHLPGARLIPIAELGSRLHELDREKPTITY' A
#
# COMPACT_ATOMS: atom_id res chain seq x y z
N MET A 1 -5.63 22.97 10.22
CA MET A 1 -5.65 21.72 11.00
C MET A 1 -5.11 20.58 10.16
N MET A 2 -4.25 19.77 10.73
CA MET A 2 -3.73 18.61 10.01
C MET A 2 -4.74 17.47 9.99
N GLY A 3 -4.98 16.93 8.81
CA GLY A 3 -5.78 15.74 8.67
C GLY A 3 -4.98 14.48 8.98
N LEU A 4 -5.65 13.32 9.00
CA LEU A 4 -5.00 12.06 9.27
C LEU A 4 -3.85 11.77 8.30
N PHE A 5 -4.04 12.09 7.02
CA PHE A 5 -3.05 11.84 5.98
C PHE A 5 -1.85 12.79 6.03
N ASP A 6 -1.93 13.88 6.78
CA ASP A 6 -0.83 14.85 6.87
C ASP A 6 0.35 14.31 7.68
N TYR A 7 0.15 13.24 8.44
CA TYR A 7 1.21 12.59 9.21
C TYR A 7 1.98 11.55 8.42
N PHE A 8 1.49 11.22 7.24
CA PHE A 8 2.08 10.18 6.39
C PHE A 8 2.51 10.78 5.07
N LYS A 9 3.45 10.12 4.41
CA LYS A 9 3.72 10.44 3.02
C LYS A 9 2.47 10.15 2.20
N PRO A 10 2.28 10.84 1.07
CA PRO A 10 1.07 10.65 0.26
C PRO A 10 0.80 9.19 -0.07
N VAL A 11 -0.47 8.82 -0.02
CA VAL A 11 -0.94 7.50 -0.47
C VAL A 11 -1.20 7.59 -1.96
N SER A 12 -0.58 6.71 -2.73
CA SER A 12 -0.72 6.68 -4.18
C SER A 12 -1.37 5.39 -4.62
N LYS A 13 -2.33 5.51 -5.54
CA LYS A 13 -2.95 4.34 -6.18
C LYS A 13 -2.26 4.09 -7.51
N TRP A 14 -1.68 2.91 -7.68
CA TRP A 14 -0.94 2.55 -8.87
C TRP A 14 -1.52 1.30 -9.53
N SER A 15 -1.17 1.08 -10.80
CA SER A 15 -1.44 -0.20 -11.44
C SER A 15 -0.45 -1.24 -10.93
N ALA A 16 -0.80 -2.52 -11.03
CA ALA A 16 0.09 -3.60 -10.62
C ALA A 16 1.41 -3.57 -11.40
N ASP A 17 1.35 -3.23 -12.69
CA ASP A 17 2.56 -3.17 -13.53
C ASP A 17 3.50 -2.06 -13.07
N LYS A 18 2.96 -0.90 -12.71
CA LYS A 18 3.77 0.19 -12.19
C LYS A 18 4.44 -0.19 -10.87
N VAL A 19 3.71 -0.89 -10.01
CA VAL A 19 4.25 -1.36 -8.74
C VAL A 19 5.38 -2.37 -8.99
N ARG A 20 5.18 -3.30 -9.92
CA ARG A 20 6.23 -4.28 -10.26
C ARG A 20 7.52 -3.59 -10.68
N GLY A 21 7.41 -2.54 -11.50
CA GLY A 21 8.58 -1.76 -11.92
C GLY A 21 9.27 -1.10 -10.73
N PHE A 22 8.50 -0.52 -9.83
CA PHE A 22 9.05 0.11 -8.63
C PHE A 22 9.78 -0.90 -7.75
N LEU A 23 9.17 -2.06 -7.50
CA LEU A 23 9.77 -3.10 -6.67
C LEU A 23 11.07 -3.64 -7.28
N LYS A 24 11.11 -3.74 -8.59
CA LYS A 24 12.30 -4.20 -9.30
C LYS A 24 13.46 -3.23 -9.15
N GLU A 25 13.17 -1.93 -9.15
CA GLU A 25 14.20 -0.89 -9.00
C GLU A 25 14.59 -0.63 -7.56
N LYS A 26 13.61 -0.49 -6.68
CA LYS A 26 13.81 -0.04 -5.30
C LYS A 26 13.84 -1.17 -4.29
N GLY A 27 13.19 -2.28 -4.59
CA GLY A 27 13.11 -3.41 -3.69
C GLY A 27 11.88 -3.39 -2.78
N VAL A 28 11.54 -4.58 -2.30
CA VAL A 28 10.47 -4.78 -1.32
C VAL A 28 10.93 -4.15 0.00
N GLY A 29 10.05 -3.43 0.66
CA GLY A 29 10.39 -2.79 1.93
C GLY A 29 10.67 -1.30 1.83
N GLU A 30 10.81 -0.76 0.62
CA GLU A 30 11.01 0.68 0.42
C GLU A 30 9.71 1.48 0.50
N CYS A 31 8.58 0.80 0.60
CA CYS A 31 7.27 1.43 0.74
C CYS A 31 6.35 0.55 1.56
N ASN A 32 5.24 1.13 2.01
CA ASN A 32 4.11 0.35 2.51
C ASN A 32 3.33 -0.08 1.26
N LEU A 33 3.43 -1.33 0.87
CA LEU A 33 2.72 -1.85 -0.30
C LEU A 33 1.42 -2.50 0.15
N ILE A 34 0.31 -1.91 -0.23
CA ILE A 34 -1.01 -2.33 0.26
C ILE A 34 -1.88 -2.78 -0.90
N ASP A 35 -2.37 -4.01 -0.81
CA ASP A 35 -3.38 -4.54 -1.72
C ASP A 35 -4.74 -4.18 -1.14
N VAL A 36 -5.49 -3.32 -1.83
CA VAL A 36 -6.80 -2.85 -1.35
C VAL A 36 -7.96 -3.62 -1.95
N ARG A 37 -7.66 -4.72 -2.63
CA ARG A 37 -8.67 -5.55 -3.28
C ARG A 37 -9.40 -6.42 -2.25
N GLN A 38 -10.34 -7.23 -2.73
CA GLN A 38 -11.06 -8.15 -1.87
C GLN A 38 -10.14 -9.30 -1.41
N PRO A 39 -10.40 -9.87 -0.22
CA PRO A 39 -9.56 -10.97 0.29
C PRO A 39 -9.41 -12.15 -0.67
N GLY A 40 -10.45 -12.49 -1.41
CA GLY A 40 -10.37 -13.58 -2.39
C GLY A 40 -9.39 -13.29 -3.51
N GLU A 41 -9.35 -12.06 -3.97
CA GLU A 41 -8.41 -11.64 -5.00
C GLU A 41 -6.97 -11.69 -4.47
N TYR A 42 -6.75 -11.22 -3.26
CA TYR A 42 -5.44 -11.28 -2.62
C TYR A 42 -4.95 -12.72 -2.50
N ARG A 43 -5.83 -13.63 -2.05
CA ARG A 43 -5.47 -15.04 -1.89
C ARG A 43 -5.16 -15.72 -3.22
N SER A 44 -5.82 -15.29 -4.30
CA SER A 44 -5.58 -15.84 -5.63
C SER A 44 -4.23 -15.43 -6.21
N GLY A 45 -3.63 -14.36 -5.69
CA GLY A 45 -2.32 -13.88 -6.10
C GLY A 45 -2.17 -12.41 -5.79
N HIS A 46 -1.03 -12.03 -5.25
CA HIS A 46 -0.71 -10.66 -4.94
C HIS A 46 0.78 -10.41 -5.13
N LEU A 47 1.16 -9.15 -5.17
CA LEU A 47 2.54 -8.76 -5.38
C LEU A 47 3.40 -9.09 -4.15
N PRO A 48 4.68 -9.42 -4.34
CA PRO A 48 5.58 -9.74 -3.23
C PRO A 48 5.62 -8.59 -2.21
N GLY A 49 5.47 -8.95 -0.94
CA GLY A 49 5.50 -7.97 0.14
C GLY A 49 4.22 -7.18 0.31
N ALA A 50 3.19 -7.41 -0.51
CA ALA A 50 1.92 -6.71 -0.37
C ALA A 50 1.15 -7.21 0.85
N ARG A 51 0.61 -6.25 1.59
CA ARG A 51 -0.24 -6.53 2.74
C ARG A 51 -1.69 -6.21 2.37
N LEU A 52 -2.59 -7.09 2.73
CA LEU A 52 -4.00 -6.88 2.45
C LEU A 52 -4.63 -5.92 3.46
N ILE A 53 -5.12 -4.80 2.98
CA ILE A 53 -6.00 -3.91 3.73
C ILE A 53 -7.08 -3.46 2.77
N PRO A 54 -8.28 -4.05 2.81
CA PRO A 54 -9.37 -3.68 1.91
C PRO A 54 -9.63 -2.17 1.95
N ILE A 55 -10.01 -1.59 0.81
CA ILE A 55 -10.14 -0.14 0.69
C ILE A 55 -11.06 0.46 1.76
N ALA A 56 -12.12 -0.24 2.14
CA ALA A 56 -13.06 0.23 3.16
C ALA A 56 -12.43 0.33 4.55
N GLU A 57 -11.34 -0.37 4.80
CA GLU A 57 -10.66 -0.41 6.10
C GLU A 57 -9.40 0.45 6.15
N LEU A 58 -8.94 0.93 5.00
CA LEU A 58 -7.65 1.61 4.93
C LEU A 58 -7.56 2.81 5.85
N GLY A 59 -8.59 3.65 5.87
CA GLY A 59 -8.59 4.85 6.70
C GLY A 59 -8.44 4.56 8.18
N SER A 60 -9.10 3.51 8.68
CA SER A 60 -9.04 3.14 10.09
C SER A 60 -7.79 2.36 10.46
N ARG A 61 -7.02 1.91 9.47
CA ARG A 61 -5.84 1.07 9.69
C ARG A 61 -4.53 1.73 9.28
N LEU A 62 -4.54 3.02 9.01
CA LEU A 62 -3.32 3.75 8.65
C LEU A 62 -2.25 3.69 9.74
N HIS A 63 -2.65 3.56 11.00
CA HIS A 63 -1.72 3.46 12.12
C HIS A 63 -0.84 2.20 12.06
N GLU A 64 -1.21 1.21 11.24
CA GLU A 64 -0.43 -0.01 11.08
C GLU A 64 0.75 0.17 10.12
N LEU A 65 0.79 1.29 9.39
CA LEU A 65 1.78 1.53 8.36
C LEU A 65 3.00 2.29 8.90
N ASP A 66 4.14 2.10 8.22
CA ASP A 66 5.36 2.82 8.55
C ASP A 66 5.23 4.26 8.04
N ARG A 67 5.23 5.21 8.95
CA ARG A 67 5.05 6.63 8.63
C ARG A 67 6.22 7.23 7.85
N GLU A 68 7.38 6.60 7.94
CA GLU A 68 8.59 7.08 7.27
C GLU A 68 8.67 6.65 5.80
N LYS A 69 7.79 5.75 5.38
CA LYS A 69 7.77 5.23 4.01
C LYS A 69 6.54 5.69 3.27
N PRO A 70 6.66 5.89 1.94
CA PRO A 70 5.48 6.17 1.14
C PRO A 70 4.55 4.96 1.13
N THR A 71 3.26 5.20 0.97
CA THR A 71 2.26 4.14 0.87
C THR A 71 1.77 4.05 -0.55
N ILE A 72 1.87 2.86 -1.12
CA ILE A 72 1.41 2.57 -2.48
C ILE A 72 0.30 1.53 -2.39
N THR A 73 -0.83 1.83 -3.01
CA THR A 73 -1.98 0.91 -3.06
C THR A 73 -2.21 0.44 -4.50
N TYR A 74 -2.78 -0.74 -4.63
CA TYR A 74 -3.18 -1.22 -5.94
C TYR A 74 -4.41 -2.12 -5.86
#